data_ba5022ab5527f9d8d86c62b5a0fe8f5b
#
_entry.id   ba5022ab5527f9d8d86c62b5a0fe8f5b
#
_cell.length_a   1.000
_cell.length_b   1.000
_cell.length_c   1.000
_cell.angle_alpha   90.00
_cell.angle_beta   90.00
_cell.angle_gamma   90.00
#
_symmetry.space_group_name_H-M   'P 1'
#
loop_
_entity.id
_entity.type
_entity.pdbx_description
1 polymer ?
#
loop_
_entity_poly.entity_id
_entity_poly.type
_entity_poly.pdbx_seq_one_letter_code
_entity_poly.pdbx_strand_id
1 'polypeptide(L)'
;DQVKIARPMKGTPAEEAGLKEGDVILRVDGETVRSSDVAASLIRGPADTQVSLTIRRGQDTFELSVTRKSISIPAVEHRMEDGDVGLIALMSFNEHSFQETSEALNDLKTRGAKAIVLDLRYNGGGYVDQCLAIAELFVPKGTVVSQRFKSSPEKVNYTSGEGLDIPLVVLVNGGSASASEILAGAIQDREVAPLVGTTTFGKGLVQGAYTLDDGSVVKVTVSESLTPNGRAINGVGLEPDVFVEGDEAQLAKAVELAKAAVLNPVS
;
A
#
# COMPACT_ATOMS: atom_id res chain seq x y z
N ASP A 1 19.26 -15.66 -4.02
CA ASP A 1 18.70 -14.38 -4.46
C ASP A 1 19.57 -13.24 -3.93
N GLN A 2 19.68 -12.13 -4.70
CA GLN A 2 20.46 -10.95 -4.30
C GLN A 2 19.54 -9.89 -3.71
N VAL A 3 19.97 -9.29 -2.60
CA VAL A 3 19.25 -8.16 -2.01
C VAL A 3 19.65 -6.89 -2.75
N LYS A 4 18.71 -6.34 -3.54
CA LYS A 4 18.92 -5.12 -4.33
C LYS A 4 18.16 -3.95 -3.75
N ILE A 5 18.76 -2.76 -3.83
CA ILE A 5 18.08 -1.49 -3.55
C ILE A 5 17.16 -1.19 -4.73
N ALA A 6 15.86 -1.11 -4.49
CA ALA A 6 14.88 -0.72 -5.51
C ALA A 6 15.02 0.78 -5.80
N ARG A 7 14.94 1.62 -4.78
CA ARG A 7 15.18 3.06 -4.87
C ARG A 7 15.41 3.63 -3.46
N PRO A 8 16.48 4.41 -3.23
CA PRO A 8 16.60 5.20 -2.01
C PRO A 8 15.51 6.29 -1.97
N MET A 9 14.90 6.46 -0.82
CA MET A 9 13.91 7.54 -0.64
C MET A 9 14.61 8.86 -0.41
N LYS A 10 14.07 9.92 -0.99
CA LYS A 10 14.62 11.28 -0.89
C LYS A 10 14.63 11.77 0.56
N GLY A 11 15.73 12.42 0.96
CA GLY A 11 15.90 12.96 2.32
C GLY A 11 16.18 11.89 3.38
N THR A 12 16.48 10.65 2.99
CA THR A 12 16.78 9.57 3.92
C THR A 12 18.29 9.36 4.10
N PRO A 13 18.73 8.76 5.24
CA PRO A 13 20.13 8.38 5.44
C PRO A 13 20.71 7.51 4.33
N ALA A 14 19.90 6.70 3.68
CA ALA A 14 20.29 5.88 2.55
C ALA A 14 20.71 6.73 1.35
N GLU A 15 19.94 7.77 1.01
CA GLU A 15 20.26 8.72 -0.06
C GLU A 15 21.47 9.56 0.33
N GLU A 16 21.51 10.11 1.56
CA GLU A 16 22.62 10.90 2.10
C GLU A 16 23.95 10.13 2.04
N ALA A 17 23.93 8.83 2.32
CA ALA A 17 25.11 7.96 2.22
C ALA A 17 25.49 7.61 0.78
N GLY A 18 24.68 7.99 -0.22
CA GLY A 18 24.99 7.76 -1.63
C GLY A 18 24.63 6.37 -2.17
N LEU A 19 23.68 5.66 -1.49
CA LEU A 19 23.06 4.46 -2.07
C LEU A 19 22.30 4.83 -3.34
N LYS A 20 22.28 3.92 -4.31
CA LYS A 20 21.61 4.10 -5.60
C LYS A 20 20.72 2.91 -5.94
N GLU A 21 19.76 3.16 -6.81
CA GLU A 21 18.96 2.10 -7.41
C GLU A 21 19.86 1.05 -8.09
N GLY A 22 19.52 -0.22 -7.87
CA GLY A 22 20.28 -1.35 -8.42
C GLY A 22 21.51 -1.78 -7.61
N ASP A 23 21.90 -1.03 -6.57
CA ASP A 23 22.96 -1.46 -5.65
C ASP A 23 22.58 -2.80 -5.01
N VAL A 24 23.56 -3.71 -4.89
CA VAL A 24 23.39 -5.00 -4.23
C VAL A 24 24.03 -4.96 -2.86
N ILE A 25 23.25 -5.22 -1.81
CA ILE A 25 23.76 -5.35 -0.45
C ILE A 25 24.36 -6.74 -0.30
N LEU A 26 25.67 -6.83 -0.07
CA LEU A 26 26.37 -8.08 0.15
C LEU A 26 26.50 -8.42 1.63
N ARG A 27 26.79 -7.41 2.47
CA ARG A 27 26.97 -7.55 3.91
C ARG A 27 26.38 -6.34 4.65
N VAL A 28 25.99 -6.56 5.90
CA VAL A 28 25.62 -5.55 6.89
C VAL A 28 26.43 -5.80 8.15
N ASP A 29 27.20 -4.83 8.61
CA ASP A 29 28.12 -4.94 9.74
C ASP A 29 29.03 -6.19 9.67
N GLY A 30 29.49 -6.51 8.44
CA GLY A 30 30.32 -7.68 8.14
C GLY A 30 29.56 -9.00 7.97
N GLU A 31 28.30 -9.09 8.33
CA GLU A 31 27.44 -10.26 8.17
C GLU A 31 26.87 -10.37 6.75
N THR A 32 26.98 -11.55 6.13
CA THR A 32 26.46 -11.80 4.77
C THR A 32 24.93 -11.88 4.80
N VAL A 33 24.27 -11.07 3.96
CA VAL A 33 22.82 -11.09 3.83
C VAL A 33 22.35 -11.99 2.70
N ARG A 34 21.33 -12.81 2.95
CA ARG A 34 20.78 -13.78 2.01
C ARG A 34 19.33 -13.49 1.60
N SER A 35 18.67 -12.60 2.32
CA SER A 35 17.30 -12.17 2.04
C SER A 35 17.08 -10.72 2.44
N SER A 36 16.05 -10.10 1.88
CA SER A 36 15.65 -8.72 2.22
C SER A 36 15.25 -8.59 3.69
N ASP A 37 14.61 -9.60 4.27
CA ASP A 37 14.19 -9.57 5.68
C ASP A 37 15.39 -9.58 6.63
N VAL A 38 16.39 -10.41 6.34
CA VAL A 38 17.65 -10.44 7.11
C VAL A 38 18.38 -9.10 6.97
N ALA A 39 18.49 -8.57 5.75
CA ALA A 39 19.12 -7.26 5.53
C ALA A 39 18.40 -6.17 6.31
N ALA A 40 17.05 -6.10 6.23
CA ALA A 40 16.26 -5.11 6.94
C ALA A 40 16.40 -5.22 8.47
N SER A 41 16.45 -6.45 9.00
CA SER A 41 16.64 -6.68 10.44
C SER A 41 18.00 -6.16 10.94
N LEU A 42 19.08 -6.40 10.18
CA LEU A 42 20.44 -5.96 10.53
C LEU A 42 20.62 -4.44 10.32
N ILE A 43 20.00 -3.87 9.28
CA ILE A 43 20.07 -2.43 9.00
C ILE A 43 19.33 -1.62 10.06
N ARG A 44 18.17 -2.10 10.53
CA ARG A 44 17.40 -1.42 11.58
C ARG A 44 18.18 -1.40 12.89
N GLY A 45 17.96 -0.35 13.69
CA GLY A 45 18.58 -0.19 14.99
C GLY A 45 18.27 1.17 15.59
N PRO A 46 18.80 1.47 16.79
CA PRO A 46 18.58 2.76 17.45
C PRO A 46 19.02 3.93 16.56
N ALA A 47 18.25 5.02 16.62
CA ALA A 47 18.63 6.26 15.93
C ALA A 47 20.02 6.73 16.38
N ASP A 48 20.71 7.47 15.53
CA ASP A 48 22.04 8.03 15.72
C ASP A 48 23.18 6.99 15.84
N THR A 49 22.88 5.69 15.66
CA THR A 49 23.92 4.65 15.51
C THR A 49 24.31 4.46 14.04
N GLN A 50 25.49 3.94 13.80
CA GLN A 50 25.97 3.65 12.44
C GLN A 50 25.77 2.18 12.08
N VAL A 51 25.57 1.92 10.79
CA VAL A 51 25.60 0.59 10.19
C VAL A 51 26.53 0.62 8.98
N SER A 52 27.40 -0.39 8.85
CA SER A 52 28.29 -0.55 7.70
C SER A 52 27.64 -1.47 6.68
N LEU A 53 27.57 -1.02 5.43
CA LEU A 53 27.04 -1.78 4.31
C LEU A 53 28.15 -2.07 3.31
N THR A 54 28.40 -3.36 3.01
CA THR A 54 29.21 -3.74 1.86
C THR A 54 28.29 -3.80 0.63
N ILE A 55 28.53 -2.91 -0.32
CA ILE A 55 27.68 -2.70 -1.50
C ILE A 55 28.45 -3.10 -2.75
N ARG A 56 27.76 -3.76 -3.69
CA ARG A 56 28.23 -3.95 -5.05
C ARG A 56 27.40 -3.09 -6.01
N ARG A 57 28.07 -2.21 -6.76
CA ARG A 57 27.52 -1.37 -7.82
C ARG A 57 28.20 -1.70 -9.14
N GLY A 58 27.52 -2.39 -10.03
CA GLY A 58 28.13 -2.94 -11.25
C GLY A 58 29.20 -3.98 -10.90
N GLN A 59 30.47 -3.68 -11.22
CA GLN A 59 31.61 -4.53 -10.88
C GLN A 59 32.39 -4.08 -9.64
N ASP A 60 32.11 -2.89 -9.13
CA ASP A 60 32.78 -2.32 -7.98
C ASP A 60 32.14 -2.79 -6.67
N THR A 61 32.99 -3.08 -5.67
CA THR A 61 32.56 -3.39 -4.30
C THR A 61 33.19 -2.40 -3.34
N PHE A 62 32.41 -1.78 -2.50
CA PHE A 62 32.88 -0.77 -1.55
C PHE A 62 32.00 -0.79 -0.26
N GLU A 63 32.48 -0.14 0.78
CA GLU A 63 31.74 0.02 2.03
C GLU A 63 31.14 1.41 2.12
N LEU A 64 29.91 1.46 2.65
CA LEU A 64 29.21 2.68 3.00
C LEU A 64 28.81 2.63 4.47
N SER A 65 29.09 3.69 5.20
CA SER A 65 28.57 3.88 6.56
C SER A 65 27.30 4.73 6.50
N VAL A 66 26.23 4.22 7.07
CA VAL A 66 24.92 4.89 7.12
C VAL A 66 24.60 5.19 8.58
N THR A 67 24.36 6.46 8.91
CA THR A 67 23.85 6.82 10.24
C THR A 67 22.35 6.59 10.28
N ARG A 68 21.89 5.73 11.18
CA ARG A 68 20.47 5.47 11.38
C ARG A 68 19.77 6.71 11.88
N LYS A 69 18.64 7.04 11.31
CA LYS A 69 17.75 8.11 11.79
C LYS A 69 16.33 7.55 11.91
N SER A 70 15.54 8.15 12.78
CA SER A 70 14.10 7.92 12.73
C SER A 70 13.56 8.54 11.46
N ILE A 71 13.01 7.72 10.56
CA ILE A 71 12.44 8.15 9.30
C ILE A 71 10.92 8.04 9.44
N SER A 72 10.24 9.17 9.36
CA SER A 72 8.81 9.17 9.12
C SER A 72 8.58 9.08 7.62
N ILE A 73 8.09 7.94 7.16
CA ILE A 73 7.69 7.76 5.76
C ILE A 73 6.20 8.08 5.73
N PRO A 74 5.78 9.15 5.05
CA PRO A 74 4.35 9.42 4.88
C PRO A 74 3.67 8.19 4.28
N ALA A 75 2.51 7.82 4.81
CA ALA A 75 1.68 6.78 4.20
C ALA A 75 0.97 7.28 2.95
N VAL A 76 0.83 8.61 2.82
CA VAL A 76 0.04 9.26 1.79
C VAL A 76 0.82 10.40 1.15
N GLU A 77 0.82 10.42 -0.17
CA GLU A 77 1.16 11.59 -0.96
C GLU A 77 -0.09 12.06 -1.70
N HIS A 78 -0.27 13.37 -1.87
CA HIS A 78 -1.41 13.90 -2.61
C HIS A 78 -1.06 15.15 -3.42
N ARG A 79 -1.77 15.35 -4.50
CA ARG A 79 -1.65 16.53 -5.36
C ARG A 79 -2.90 16.73 -6.20
N MET A 80 -3.10 17.96 -6.69
CA MET A 80 -4.02 18.17 -7.80
C MET A 80 -3.38 17.61 -9.07
N GLU A 81 -4.15 16.82 -9.77
CA GLU A 81 -3.86 16.34 -11.11
C GLU A 81 -4.71 17.14 -12.09
N ASP A 82 -4.36 17.23 -13.33
CA ASP A 82 -5.03 17.90 -14.44
C ASP A 82 -6.37 18.65 -14.10
N GLY A 83 -6.21 19.84 -13.53
CA GLY A 83 -7.30 20.80 -13.24
C GLY A 83 -8.04 20.51 -11.93
N ASP A 84 -9.11 19.74 -11.96
CA ASP A 84 -10.05 19.52 -10.86
C ASP A 84 -10.11 18.07 -10.36
N VAL A 85 -9.14 17.26 -10.72
CA VAL A 85 -8.97 15.89 -10.20
C VAL A 85 -7.90 15.89 -9.12
N GLY A 86 -8.24 15.39 -7.93
CA GLY A 86 -7.27 15.14 -6.86
C GLY A 86 -6.70 13.72 -6.96
N LEU A 87 -5.39 13.57 -6.79
CA LEU A 87 -4.71 12.28 -6.65
C LEU A 87 -4.32 12.08 -5.20
N ILE A 88 -4.67 10.92 -4.63
CA ILE A 88 -4.21 10.43 -3.33
C ILE A 88 -3.45 9.13 -3.58
N ALA A 89 -2.13 9.13 -3.39
CA ALA A 89 -1.32 7.92 -3.43
C ALA A 89 -1.17 7.38 -2.00
N LEU A 90 -1.87 6.31 -1.69
CA LEU A 90 -1.77 5.59 -0.42
C LEU A 90 -0.71 4.49 -0.57
N MET A 91 0.45 4.70 0.03
CA MET A 91 1.63 3.84 -0.13
C MET A 91 1.69 2.67 0.86
N SER A 92 1.05 2.80 2.02
CA SER A 92 0.96 1.74 3.04
C SER A 92 -0.17 2.00 4.02
N PHE A 93 -0.62 0.94 4.71
CA PHE A 93 -1.58 1.05 5.81
C PHE A 93 -0.83 0.98 7.15
N ASN A 94 -0.13 2.06 7.52
CA ASN A 94 0.53 2.23 8.82
C ASN A 94 -0.38 2.98 9.81
N GLU A 95 0.10 3.24 11.04
CA GLU A 95 -0.66 3.88 12.11
C GLU A 95 -1.15 5.31 11.81
N HIS A 96 -0.59 5.97 10.79
CA HIS A 96 -0.94 7.34 10.41
C HIS A 96 -1.80 7.43 9.15
N SER A 97 -1.97 6.31 8.43
CA SER A 97 -2.54 6.31 7.08
C SER A 97 -3.99 6.82 7.03
N PHE A 98 -4.82 6.55 8.04
CA PHE A 98 -6.18 7.09 8.09
C PHE A 98 -6.16 8.62 8.24
N GLN A 99 -5.38 9.12 9.19
CA GLN A 99 -5.27 10.57 9.42
C GLN A 99 -4.75 11.27 8.18
N GLU A 100 -3.64 10.79 7.61
CA GLU A 100 -3.02 11.38 6.42
C GLU A 100 -3.96 11.31 5.19
N THR A 101 -4.72 10.22 5.01
CA THR A 101 -5.71 10.12 3.93
C THR A 101 -6.84 11.12 4.11
N SER A 102 -7.34 11.27 5.33
CA SER A 102 -8.40 12.24 5.66
C SER A 102 -7.94 13.68 5.43
N GLU A 103 -6.73 14.02 5.87
CA GLU A 103 -6.13 15.34 5.66
C GLU A 103 -5.92 15.62 4.16
N ALA A 104 -5.39 14.64 3.40
CA ALA A 104 -5.22 14.74 1.95
C ALA A 104 -6.54 14.98 1.22
N LEU A 105 -7.58 14.24 1.58
CA LEU A 105 -8.92 14.38 1.00
C LEU A 105 -9.50 15.78 1.28
N ASN A 106 -9.36 16.27 2.50
CA ASN A 106 -9.84 17.60 2.89
C ASN A 106 -9.06 18.72 2.18
N ASP A 107 -7.72 18.61 2.06
CA ASP A 107 -6.91 19.57 1.31
C ASP A 107 -7.33 19.63 -0.16
N LEU A 108 -7.45 18.46 -0.81
CA LEU A 108 -7.83 18.41 -2.22
C LEU A 108 -9.24 18.97 -2.46
N LYS A 109 -10.22 18.67 -1.62
CA LYS A 109 -11.56 19.28 -1.68
C LYS A 109 -11.51 20.81 -1.51
N THR A 110 -10.72 21.29 -0.56
CA THR A 110 -10.53 22.72 -0.32
C THR A 110 -9.88 23.43 -1.52
N ARG A 111 -9.00 22.71 -2.22
CA ARG A 111 -8.36 23.20 -3.46
C ARG A 111 -9.24 23.05 -4.70
N GLY A 112 -10.47 22.57 -4.54
CA GLY A 112 -11.46 22.52 -5.61
C GLY A 112 -11.49 21.21 -6.40
N ALA A 113 -10.94 20.12 -5.87
CA ALA A 113 -11.08 18.81 -6.49
C ALA A 113 -12.56 18.40 -6.59
N LYS A 114 -12.98 18.01 -7.79
CA LYS A 114 -14.33 17.54 -8.10
C LYS A 114 -14.41 16.02 -8.28
N ALA A 115 -13.26 15.36 -8.36
CA ALA A 115 -13.12 13.92 -8.37
C ALA A 115 -11.81 13.52 -7.72
N ILE A 116 -11.73 12.27 -7.24
CA ILE A 116 -10.53 11.70 -6.63
C ILE A 116 -10.07 10.48 -7.43
N VAL A 117 -8.76 10.38 -7.63
CA VAL A 117 -8.07 9.16 -8.01
C VAL A 117 -7.34 8.65 -6.77
N LEU A 118 -7.72 7.48 -6.27
CA LEU A 118 -7.03 6.78 -5.17
C LEU A 118 -6.04 5.79 -5.77
N ASP A 119 -4.75 6.04 -5.58
CA ASP A 119 -3.69 5.19 -6.11
C ASP A 119 -3.23 4.18 -5.04
N LEU A 120 -3.54 2.91 -5.25
CA LEU A 120 -3.14 1.76 -4.43
C LEU A 120 -2.05 0.92 -5.10
N ARG A 121 -1.48 1.36 -6.21
CA ARG A 121 -0.42 0.64 -6.90
C ARG A 121 0.80 0.52 -6.01
N TYR A 122 1.45 -0.64 -6.06
CA TYR A 122 2.64 -0.97 -5.24
C TYR A 122 2.42 -0.90 -3.72
N ASN A 123 1.18 -0.74 -3.25
CA ASN A 123 0.86 -0.77 -1.83
C ASN A 123 0.65 -2.22 -1.37
N GLY A 124 1.65 -2.78 -0.70
CA GLY A 124 1.62 -4.16 -0.17
C GLY A 124 0.66 -4.40 1.00
N GLY A 125 -0.11 -3.40 1.40
CA GLY A 125 -1.07 -3.47 2.51
C GLY A 125 -0.52 -2.90 3.82
N GLY A 126 -0.94 -3.50 4.93
CA GLY A 126 -0.58 -3.09 6.28
C GLY A 126 -1.68 -3.42 7.29
N TYR A 127 -1.95 -2.51 8.21
CA TYR A 127 -2.91 -2.70 9.28
C TYR A 127 -4.36 -2.73 8.80
N VAL A 128 -5.10 -3.77 9.17
CA VAL A 128 -6.51 -3.96 8.77
C VAL A 128 -7.41 -2.92 9.41
N ASP A 129 -7.16 -2.51 10.65
CA ASP A 129 -7.91 -1.45 11.33
C ASP A 129 -7.79 -0.11 10.61
N GLN A 130 -6.61 0.23 10.09
CA GLN A 130 -6.40 1.41 9.26
C GLN A 130 -7.16 1.31 7.93
N CYS A 131 -7.16 0.12 7.31
CA CYS A 131 -7.94 -0.12 6.10
C CYS A 131 -9.44 0.09 6.34
N LEU A 132 -9.97 -0.44 7.45
CA LEU A 132 -11.39 -0.26 7.82
C LEU A 132 -11.71 1.21 8.09
N ALA A 133 -10.83 1.94 8.77
CA ALA A 133 -11.01 3.37 9.02
C ALA A 133 -10.97 4.19 7.71
N ILE A 134 -10.04 3.86 6.78
CA ILE A 134 -9.99 4.51 5.47
C ILE A 134 -11.22 4.17 4.63
N ALA A 135 -11.75 2.95 4.73
CA ALA A 135 -12.98 2.58 4.05
C ALA A 135 -14.17 3.47 4.46
N GLU A 136 -14.22 3.98 5.71
CA GLU A 136 -15.25 4.94 6.16
C GLU A 136 -15.27 6.23 5.31
N LEU A 137 -14.13 6.62 4.72
CA LEU A 137 -14.02 7.84 3.91
C LEU A 137 -14.59 7.66 2.50
N PHE A 138 -14.53 6.44 1.96
CA PHE A 138 -14.82 6.18 0.54
C PHE A 138 -16.06 5.33 0.30
N VAL A 139 -16.34 4.39 1.20
CA VAL A 139 -17.38 3.36 1.01
C VAL A 139 -18.60 3.70 1.88
N PRO A 140 -19.81 3.81 1.29
CA PRO A 140 -21.01 4.04 2.08
C PRO A 140 -21.30 2.85 2.99
N LYS A 141 -22.16 3.08 3.98
CA LYS A 141 -22.55 2.08 5.00
C LYS A 141 -22.80 0.70 4.41
N GLY A 142 -22.11 -0.30 4.93
CA GLY A 142 -22.24 -1.71 4.52
C GLY A 142 -20.99 -2.53 4.75
N THR A 143 -20.97 -3.74 4.21
CA THR A 143 -19.84 -4.67 4.35
C THR A 143 -18.60 -4.16 3.64
N VAL A 144 -17.44 -4.27 4.32
CA VAL A 144 -16.11 -3.99 3.76
C VAL A 144 -15.37 -5.30 3.46
N VAL A 145 -15.36 -6.23 4.41
CA VAL A 145 -14.67 -7.51 4.28
C VAL A 145 -15.28 -8.55 5.22
N SER A 146 -15.35 -9.79 4.76
CA SER A 146 -15.63 -10.95 5.59
C SER A 146 -14.35 -11.72 5.86
N GLN A 147 -14.16 -12.20 7.08
CA GLN A 147 -13.04 -13.04 7.48
C GLN A 147 -13.55 -14.44 7.82
N ARG A 148 -13.16 -15.41 7.02
CA ARG A 148 -13.48 -16.82 7.20
C ARG A 148 -12.39 -17.51 8.04
N PHE A 149 -12.78 -18.07 9.16
CA PHE A 149 -11.91 -18.82 10.07
C PHE A 149 -12.11 -20.32 9.88
N LYS A 150 -11.07 -21.13 10.20
CA LYS A 150 -11.17 -22.59 10.11
C LYS A 150 -12.16 -23.20 11.10
N SER A 151 -12.24 -22.65 12.31
CA SER A 151 -12.96 -23.27 13.44
C SER A 151 -13.85 -22.28 14.21
N SER A 152 -14.09 -21.10 13.66
CA SER A 152 -14.94 -20.07 14.28
C SER A 152 -15.92 -19.52 13.25
N PRO A 153 -17.03 -18.91 13.68
CA PRO A 153 -17.93 -18.21 12.77
C PRO A 153 -17.20 -17.14 11.95
N GLU A 154 -17.69 -16.89 10.76
CA GLU A 154 -17.21 -15.79 9.91
C GLU A 154 -17.39 -14.45 10.62
N LYS A 155 -16.38 -13.60 10.56
CA LYS A 155 -16.46 -12.22 11.09
C LYS A 155 -16.62 -11.25 9.93
N VAL A 156 -17.73 -10.50 9.93
CA VAL A 156 -17.99 -9.47 8.94
C VAL A 156 -17.63 -8.11 9.54
N ASN A 157 -16.83 -7.33 8.80
CA ASN A 157 -16.49 -5.96 9.15
C ASN A 157 -17.27 -5.01 8.25
N TYR A 158 -17.85 -4.00 8.87
CA TYR A 158 -18.72 -3.03 8.21
C TYR A 158 -18.13 -1.63 8.33
N THR A 159 -18.46 -0.79 7.37
CA THR A 159 -18.34 0.66 7.48
C THR A 159 -19.69 1.27 7.88
N SER A 160 -19.64 2.32 8.66
CA SER A 160 -20.79 3.20 8.96
C SER A 160 -20.76 4.51 8.17
N GLY A 161 -19.71 4.72 7.37
CA GLY A 161 -19.45 5.94 6.60
C GLY A 161 -20.57 6.28 5.63
N GLU A 162 -20.61 7.54 5.25
CA GLU A 162 -21.53 8.03 4.20
C GLU A 162 -20.96 7.80 2.79
N GLY A 163 -19.63 7.47 2.72
CA GLY A 163 -18.90 7.37 1.48
C GLY A 163 -18.43 8.75 0.97
N LEU A 164 -17.74 8.72 -0.16
CA LEU A 164 -17.28 9.94 -0.80
C LEU A 164 -18.43 10.58 -1.62
N ASP A 165 -18.59 11.89 -1.47
CA ASP A 165 -19.63 12.70 -2.12
C ASP A 165 -19.27 13.21 -3.53
N ILE A 166 -18.07 12.88 -4.01
CA ILE A 166 -17.58 13.20 -5.36
C ILE A 166 -17.06 11.92 -6.04
N PRO A 167 -17.00 11.90 -7.38
CA PRO A 167 -16.54 10.73 -8.14
C PRO A 167 -15.18 10.22 -7.69
N LEU A 168 -15.04 8.88 -7.67
CA LEU A 168 -13.83 8.16 -7.31
C LEU A 168 -13.42 7.24 -8.46
N VAL A 169 -12.12 7.08 -8.66
CA VAL A 169 -11.50 6.03 -9.48
C VAL A 169 -10.34 5.45 -8.68
N VAL A 170 -10.13 4.14 -8.73
CA VAL A 170 -9.06 3.49 -7.97
C VAL A 170 -8.03 2.87 -8.92
N LEU A 171 -6.76 3.18 -8.69
CA LEU A 171 -5.64 2.56 -9.40
C LEU A 171 -5.12 1.35 -8.63
N VAL A 172 -4.95 0.23 -9.33
CA VAL A 172 -4.41 -1.02 -8.76
C VAL A 172 -3.40 -1.66 -9.72
N ASN A 173 -2.46 -2.45 -9.17
CA ASN A 173 -1.57 -3.29 -9.96
C ASN A 173 -1.12 -4.55 -9.18
N GLY A 174 -0.25 -5.36 -9.78
CA GLY A 174 0.30 -6.56 -9.16
C GLY A 174 1.10 -6.34 -7.86
N GLY A 175 1.37 -5.09 -7.48
CA GLY A 175 1.95 -4.71 -6.18
C GLY A 175 0.90 -4.35 -5.12
N SER A 176 -0.37 -4.21 -5.50
CA SER A 176 -1.49 -3.97 -4.58
C SER A 176 -1.85 -5.27 -3.86
N ALA A 177 -1.67 -5.33 -2.54
CA ALA A 177 -1.84 -6.57 -1.79
C ALA A 177 -2.51 -6.38 -0.41
N SER A 178 -3.14 -7.44 0.11
CA SER A 178 -3.65 -7.51 1.50
C SER A 178 -4.68 -6.41 1.80
N ALA A 179 -4.39 -5.46 2.71
CA ALA A 179 -5.29 -4.35 3.06
C ALA A 179 -5.70 -3.51 1.83
N SER A 180 -4.80 -3.34 0.85
CA SER A 180 -5.13 -2.67 -0.43
C SER A 180 -6.21 -3.44 -1.21
N GLU A 181 -6.15 -4.77 -1.19
CA GLU A 181 -7.13 -5.61 -1.86
C GLU A 181 -8.46 -5.64 -1.10
N ILE A 182 -8.43 -5.53 0.23
CA ILE A 182 -9.64 -5.38 1.05
C ILE A 182 -10.37 -4.09 0.67
N LEU A 183 -9.66 -2.95 0.65
CA LEU A 183 -10.24 -1.65 0.30
C LEU A 183 -10.74 -1.63 -1.14
N ALA A 184 -9.90 -2.04 -2.10
CA ALA A 184 -10.26 -2.09 -3.52
C ALA A 184 -11.44 -3.03 -3.79
N GLY A 185 -11.44 -4.21 -3.17
CA GLY A 185 -12.54 -5.18 -3.28
C GLY A 185 -13.85 -4.67 -2.69
N ALA A 186 -13.79 -3.92 -1.58
CA ALA A 186 -14.96 -3.26 -1.02
C ALA A 186 -15.52 -2.19 -1.96
N ILE A 187 -14.65 -1.35 -2.52
CA ILE A 187 -15.03 -0.30 -3.47
C ILE A 187 -15.65 -0.90 -4.73
N GLN A 188 -15.05 -1.95 -5.28
CA GLN A 188 -15.53 -2.63 -6.49
C GLN A 188 -16.85 -3.36 -6.26
N ASP A 189 -16.92 -4.23 -5.25
CA ASP A 189 -18.12 -5.04 -4.97
C ASP A 189 -19.33 -4.21 -4.54
N ARG A 190 -19.09 -3.02 -4.00
CA ARG A 190 -20.14 -2.07 -3.61
C ARG A 190 -20.47 -1.07 -4.74
N GLU A 191 -19.87 -1.26 -5.93
CA GLU A 191 -20.09 -0.40 -7.10
C GLU A 191 -19.84 1.09 -6.81
N VAL A 192 -18.90 1.40 -5.89
CA VAL A 192 -18.57 2.77 -5.51
C VAL A 192 -17.74 3.45 -6.59
N ALA A 193 -16.76 2.73 -7.14
CA ALA A 193 -15.85 3.26 -8.15
C ALA A 193 -15.22 2.13 -8.98
N PRO A 194 -14.85 2.40 -10.24
CA PRO A 194 -14.11 1.43 -11.05
C PRO A 194 -12.67 1.29 -10.59
N LEU A 195 -12.14 0.06 -10.66
CA LEU A 195 -10.71 -0.24 -10.56
C LEU A 195 -10.07 -0.13 -11.94
N VAL A 196 -8.95 0.58 -12.04
CA VAL A 196 -8.17 0.75 -13.27
C VAL A 196 -6.76 0.22 -13.06
N GLY A 197 -6.24 -0.55 -13.98
CA GLY A 197 -4.85 -1.05 -13.91
C GLY A 197 -4.69 -2.50 -14.30
N THR A 198 -3.98 -3.27 -13.50
CA THR A 198 -3.76 -4.71 -13.71
C THR A 198 -4.21 -5.50 -12.48
N THR A 199 -4.36 -6.83 -12.64
CA THR A 199 -4.75 -7.74 -11.55
C THR A 199 -3.86 -7.55 -10.32
N THR A 200 -4.47 -7.51 -9.13
CA THR A 200 -3.77 -7.35 -7.87
C THR A 200 -3.01 -8.61 -7.45
N PHE A 201 -2.25 -8.54 -6.37
CA PHE A 201 -1.31 -9.59 -5.96
C PHE A 201 -1.99 -10.92 -5.57
N GLY A 202 -3.15 -10.87 -4.90
CA GLY A 202 -3.82 -12.08 -4.40
C GLY A 202 -3.36 -12.53 -3.01
N LYS A 203 -3.21 -11.61 -2.05
CA LYS A 203 -2.85 -11.92 -0.65
C LYS A 203 -4.07 -11.83 0.25
N GLY A 204 -4.91 -12.86 0.21
CA GLY A 204 -6.15 -12.93 1.00
C GLY A 204 -6.01 -13.57 2.39
N LEU A 205 -4.83 -14.10 2.76
CA LEU A 205 -4.63 -14.75 4.06
C LEU A 205 -4.21 -13.76 5.14
N VAL A 206 -4.88 -13.82 6.28
CA VAL A 206 -4.52 -13.07 7.49
C VAL A 206 -3.66 -13.94 8.39
N GLN A 207 -2.51 -13.41 8.82
CA GLN A 207 -1.58 -14.10 9.69
C GLN A 207 -1.58 -13.47 11.08
N GLY A 208 -1.73 -14.30 12.11
CA GLY A 208 -1.44 -13.96 13.50
C GLY A 208 0.04 -14.18 13.80
N ALA A 209 0.67 -13.23 14.51
CA ALA A 209 2.02 -13.36 15.01
C ALA A 209 1.98 -13.71 16.50
N TYR A 210 2.62 -14.81 16.88
CA TYR A 210 2.66 -15.31 18.26
C TYR A 210 4.11 -15.37 18.72
N THR A 211 4.43 -14.66 19.77
CA THR A 211 5.76 -14.69 20.40
C THR A 211 5.83 -15.89 21.35
N LEU A 212 6.86 -16.71 21.18
CA LEU A 212 7.14 -17.87 22.05
C LEU A 212 7.99 -17.47 23.24
N ASP A 213 8.11 -18.36 24.24
CA ASP A 213 8.83 -18.11 25.50
C ASP A 213 10.33 -17.81 25.28
N ASP A 214 10.91 -18.29 24.19
CA ASP A 214 12.30 -18.03 23.80
C ASP A 214 12.50 -16.72 23.02
N GLY A 215 11.41 -15.93 22.83
CA GLY A 215 11.43 -14.67 22.09
C GLY A 215 11.29 -14.84 20.56
N SER A 216 11.24 -16.07 20.04
CA SER A 216 10.97 -16.31 18.63
C SER A 216 9.50 -16.01 18.28
N VAL A 217 9.23 -15.70 17.00
CA VAL A 217 7.88 -15.35 16.53
C VAL A 217 7.44 -16.37 15.50
N VAL A 218 6.27 -16.98 15.74
CA VAL A 218 5.59 -17.86 14.80
C VAL A 218 4.45 -17.10 14.12
N LYS A 219 4.43 -17.06 12.79
CA LYS A 219 3.32 -16.57 12.00
C LYS A 219 2.43 -17.72 11.57
N VAL A 220 1.15 -17.66 11.93
CA VAL A 220 0.16 -18.69 11.62
C VAL A 220 -0.99 -18.05 10.85
N THR A 221 -1.41 -18.67 9.75
CA THR A 221 -2.63 -18.26 9.04
C THR A 221 -3.84 -18.50 9.94
N VAL A 222 -4.59 -17.45 10.25
CA VAL A 222 -5.74 -17.48 11.16
C VAL A 222 -7.08 -17.36 10.44
N SER A 223 -7.12 -16.64 9.32
CA SER A 223 -8.33 -16.47 8.52
C SER A 223 -8.02 -16.15 7.06
N GLU A 224 -9.04 -16.23 6.22
CA GLU A 224 -9.06 -15.83 4.83
C GLU A 224 -10.00 -14.62 4.68
N SER A 225 -9.55 -13.60 3.96
CA SER A 225 -10.36 -12.41 3.63
C SER A 225 -11.15 -12.66 2.36
N LEU A 226 -12.45 -12.34 2.42
CA LEU A 226 -13.37 -12.36 1.30
C LEU A 226 -13.90 -10.95 1.06
N THR A 227 -14.11 -10.60 -0.21
CA THR A 227 -14.77 -9.33 -0.54
C THR A 227 -16.23 -9.31 -0.07
N PRO A 228 -16.92 -8.17 -0.09
CA PRO A 228 -18.34 -8.09 0.30
C PRO A 228 -19.23 -9.11 -0.41
N ASN A 229 -18.97 -9.42 -1.68
CA ASN A 229 -19.71 -10.41 -2.46
C ASN A 229 -19.21 -11.87 -2.26
N GLY A 230 -18.32 -12.10 -1.27
CA GLY A 230 -17.83 -13.43 -0.92
C GLY A 230 -16.74 -13.99 -1.85
N ARG A 231 -16.13 -13.16 -2.72
CA ARG A 231 -15.03 -13.59 -3.60
C ARG A 231 -13.77 -13.79 -2.75
N ALA A 232 -13.08 -14.90 -2.95
CA ALA A 232 -11.77 -15.16 -2.38
C ALA A 232 -10.70 -14.31 -3.11
N ILE A 233 -9.86 -13.63 -2.35
CA ILE A 233 -8.74 -12.82 -2.88
C ILE A 233 -7.50 -13.70 -3.02
N ASN A 234 -7.33 -14.68 -2.14
CA ASN A 234 -6.09 -15.43 -2.01
C ASN A 234 -5.73 -16.24 -3.25
N GLY A 235 -4.54 -15.99 -3.79
CA GLY A 235 -3.99 -16.65 -4.98
C GLY A 235 -4.60 -16.23 -6.32
N VAL A 236 -5.62 -15.37 -6.30
CA VAL A 236 -6.35 -14.90 -7.51
C VAL A 236 -6.16 -13.41 -7.74
N GLY A 237 -6.26 -12.61 -6.66
CA GLY A 237 -6.29 -11.14 -6.73
C GLY A 237 -7.66 -10.61 -7.17
N LEU A 238 -7.70 -9.31 -7.44
CA LEU A 238 -8.84 -8.60 -8.00
C LEU A 238 -8.52 -8.22 -9.44
N GLU A 239 -9.40 -8.57 -10.36
CA GLU A 239 -9.33 -8.07 -11.73
C GLU A 239 -9.87 -6.63 -11.77
N PRO A 240 -9.17 -5.69 -12.42
CA PRO A 240 -9.66 -4.33 -12.57
C PRO A 240 -10.84 -4.29 -13.56
N ASP A 241 -11.76 -3.33 -13.38
CA ASP A 241 -12.87 -3.10 -14.29
C ASP A 241 -12.37 -2.57 -15.64
N VAL A 242 -11.24 -1.85 -15.62
CA VAL A 242 -10.58 -1.32 -16.82
C VAL A 242 -9.12 -1.76 -16.82
N PHE A 243 -8.81 -2.76 -17.62
CA PHE A 243 -7.44 -3.26 -17.75
C PHE A 243 -6.58 -2.30 -18.57
N VAL A 244 -5.47 -1.82 -17.97
CA VAL A 244 -4.49 -0.94 -18.61
C VAL A 244 -3.10 -1.32 -18.13
N GLU A 245 -2.14 -1.47 -19.02
CA GLU A 245 -0.74 -1.69 -18.68
C GLU A 245 0.06 -0.38 -18.71
N GLY A 246 1.07 -0.30 -17.82
CA GLY A 246 1.99 0.83 -17.72
C GLY A 246 1.47 1.98 -16.85
N ASP A 247 2.29 2.41 -15.91
CA ASP A 247 1.92 3.33 -14.83
C ASP A 247 1.39 4.68 -15.34
N GLU A 248 2.01 5.22 -16.37
CA GLU A 248 1.59 6.50 -16.97
C GLU A 248 0.23 6.37 -17.68
N ALA A 249 0.02 5.28 -18.44
CA ALA A 249 -1.23 5.02 -19.14
C ALA A 249 -2.39 4.75 -18.15
N GLN A 250 -2.12 4.04 -17.06
CA GLN A 250 -3.08 3.79 -15.97
C GLN A 250 -3.53 5.11 -15.33
N LEU A 251 -2.58 5.99 -14.98
CA LEU A 251 -2.91 7.28 -14.39
C LEU A 251 -3.71 8.16 -15.37
N ALA A 252 -3.28 8.24 -16.62
CA ALA A 252 -3.99 9.00 -17.64
C ALA A 252 -5.43 8.50 -17.82
N LYS A 253 -5.63 7.17 -17.83
CA LYS A 253 -6.97 6.56 -17.94
C LYS A 253 -7.83 6.82 -16.72
N ALA A 254 -7.27 6.75 -15.51
CA ALA A 254 -8.00 7.05 -14.28
C ALA A 254 -8.45 8.52 -14.24
N VAL A 255 -7.58 9.46 -14.64
CA VAL A 255 -7.92 10.89 -14.72
C VAL A 255 -9.00 11.14 -15.78
N GLU A 256 -8.93 10.48 -16.95
CA GLU A 256 -9.96 10.55 -17.99
C GLU A 256 -11.33 10.13 -17.44
N LEU A 257 -11.40 8.97 -16.76
CA LEU A 257 -12.63 8.44 -16.18
C LEU A 257 -13.17 9.32 -15.04
N ALA A 258 -12.29 9.83 -14.20
CA ALA A 258 -12.66 10.75 -13.11
C ALA A 258 -13.31 12.03 -13.66
N LYS A 259 -12.73 12.62 -14.70
CA LYS A 259 -13.32 13.79 -15.40
C LYS A 259 -14.64 13.47 -16.07
N ALA A 260 -14.75 12.32 -16.72
CA ALA A 260 -16.00 11.89 -17.35
C ALA A 260 -17.13 11.74 -16.33
N ALA A 261 -16.84 11.23 -15.13
CA ALA A 261 -17.80 11.08 -14.05
C ALA A 261 -18.26 12.44 -13.47
N VAL A 262 -17.38 13.45 -13.43
CA VAL A 262 -17.76 14.82 -13.03
C VAL A 262 -18.77 15.42 -14.03
N LEU A 263 -18.59 15.16 -15.33
CA LEU A 263 -19.46 15.71 -16.38
C LEU A 263 -20.81 14.97 -16.48
N ASN A 264 -20.84 13.71 -16.07
CA ASN A 264 -22.02 12.84 -16.11
C ASN A 264 -22.26 12.19 -14.74
N PRO A 265 -22.68 12.97 -13.71
CA PRO A 265 -22.91 12.38 -12.41
C PRO A 265 -24.03 11.31 -12.51
N VAL A 266 -23.74 10.11 -12.02
CA VAL A 266 -24.73 9.05 -11.91
C VAL A 266 -25.75 9.52 -10.87
N SER A 267 -27.01 9.71 -11.29
CA SER A 267 -28.15 10.15 -10.48
C SER A 267 -28.63 9.05 -9.54
#